data_8dd1bf6657b2ae17491999ae4ea18899
#
_entry.id   8dd1bf6657b2ae17491999ae4ea18899
#
_cell.length_a   1.000
_cell.length_b   1.000
_cell.length_c   1.000
_cell.angle_alpha   90.00
_cell.angle_beta   90.00
_cell.angle_gamma   90.00
#
_symmetry.space_group_name_H-M   'P 1'
#
loop_
_entity.id
_entity.type
_entity.pdbx_description
1 polymer ?
#
loop_
_entity_poly.entity_id
_entity_poly.type
_entity_poly.pdbx_seq_one_letter_code
_entity_poly.pdbx_strand_id
1 'polypeptide(L)' 'MNDIKLFTIFEIEFVNEDTGQVVNLTTTCGSYKELGKYLTEMGKKSWRMLKTTRKEN' A
#
# COMPACT_ATOMS: atom_id res chain seq x y z
N MET A 1 -21.03 -5.07 -19.58
CA MET A 1 -20.56 -5.01 -19.22
C MET A 1 -20.27 -4.96 -18.30
N ASN A 2 -20.00 -4.95 -17.88
CA ASN A 2 -19.66 -4.74 -16.99
C ASN A 2 -18.54 -4.52 -16.75
N ASP A 3 -18.28 -3.73 -16.67
CA ASP A 3 -17.23 -3.41 -16.45
C ASP A 3 -16.90 -3.38 -15.22
N ILE A 4 -16.52 -4.23 -14.65
CA ILE A 4 -16.16 -4.29 -13.40
C ILE A 4 -14.91 -3.62 -13.25
N LYS A 5 -14.90 -2.65 -12.38
CA LYS A 5 -13.76 -2.04 -12.07
C LYS A 5 -13.01 -2.89 -11.24
N LEU A 6 -11.91 -3.32 -11.65
CA LEU A 6 -11.08 -4.19 -10.88
C LEU A 6 -10.07 -3.39 -10.11
N PHE A 7 -10.05 -3.58 -8.83
CA PHE A 7 -9.03 -2.97 -8.00
C PHE A 7 -8.02 -4.02 -7.65
N THR A 8 -6.78 -3.62 -7.55
CA THR A 8 -5.73 -4.50 -7.08
C THR A 8 -5.58 -4.31 -5.59
N ILE A 9 -5.54 -5.40 -4.87
CA ILE A 9 -5.39 -5.37 -3.44
C ILE A 9 -3.92 -5.57 -3.12
N PHE A 10 -3.36 -4.68 -2.32
CA PHE A 10 -1.97 -4.77 -1.92
C PHE A 10 -1.89 -4.96 -0.42
N GLU A 11 -1.04 -5.89 0.00
CA GLU A 11 -0.67 -6.00 1.40
C GLU A 11 0.71 -5.41 1.52
N ILE A 12 0.86 -4.44 2.40
CA ILE A 12 2.11 -3.71 2.50
C ILE A 12 2.59 -3.75 3.93
N GLU A 13 3.84 -4.15 4.10
CA GLU A 13 4.45 -4.17 5.40
C GLU A 13 5.26 -2.89 5.56
N PHE A 14 4.99 -2.14 6.62
CA PHE A 14 5.67 -0.90 6.89
C PHE A 14 6.40 -0.97 8.22
N VAL A 15 7.49 -0.21 8.30
CA VAL A 15 8.15 0.01 9.57
C VAL A 15 8.14 1.50 9.84
N ASN A 16 7.83 1.87 11.07
CA ASN A 16 7.90 3.26 11.47
C ASN A 16 9.32 3.55 11.87
N GLU A 17 9.95 4.50 11.19
CA GLU A 17 11.36 4.77 11.42
C GLU A 17 11.63 5.49 12.73
N ASP A 18 10.60 6.07 13.32
CA ASP A 18 10.76 6.75 14.60
C ASP A 18 10.63 5.79 15.77
N THR A 19 9.76 4.80 15.66
CA THR A 19 9.47 3.91 16.79
C THR A 19 9.96 2.49 16.59
N GLY A 20 10.22 2.09 15.33
CA GLY A 20 10.61 0.73 15.02
C GLY A 20 9.42 -0.23 14.91
N GLN A 21 8.21 0.28 15.04
CA GLN A 21 7.03 -0.56 14.98
C GLN A 21 6.80 -1.06 13.56
N VAL A 22 6.44 -2.33 13.44
CA VAL A 22 6.15 -2.91 12.13
C VAL A 22 4.67 -3.23 12.07
N VAL A 23 4.02 -2.84 10.98
CA VAL A 23 2.60 -3.11 10.78
C VAL A 23 2.37 -3.61 9.36
N ASN A 24 1.27 -4.33 9.20
CA ASN A 24 0.83 -4.81 7.92
C ASN A 24 -0.48 -4.14 7.59
N LEU A 25 -0.54 -3.49 6.46
CA LEU A 25 -1.75 -2.81 6.03
C LEU A 25 -2.19 -3.35 4.69
N THR A 26 -3.50 -3.40 4.51
CA THR A 26 -4.08 -3.82 3.23
C THR A 26 -4.74 -2.60 2.61
N THR A 27 -4.41 -2.33 1.37
CA THR A 27 -5.00 -1.21 0.66
C THR A 27 -5.43 -1.65 -0.73
N THR A 28 -6.40 -0.95 -1.27
CA THR A 28 -6.91 -1.22 -2.60
C THR A 28 -6.61 -0.02 -3.47
N CYS A 29 -5.94 -0.26 -4.57
CA CYS A 29 -5.58 0.81 -5.49
C CYS A 29 -6.01 0.46 -6.89
N GLY A 30 -6.44 1.47 -7.65
CA GLY A 30 -6.84 1.27 -9.03
C GLY A 30 -5.67 1.25 -9.99
N SER A 31 -4.50 1.70 -9.56
CA SER A 31 -3.34 1.72 -10.42
C SER A 31 -2.09 1.84 -9.58
N TYR A 32 -0.95 1.59 -10.21
CA TYR A 32 0.31 1.75 -9.51
C TYR A 32 0.60 3.21 -9.20
N LYS A 33 0.02 4.11 -9.97
CA LYS A 33 0.17 5.53 -9.71
C LYS A 33 -0.48 5.90 -8.38
N GLU A 34 -1.66 5.33 -8.10
CA GLU A 34 -2.33 5.56 -6.84
C GLU A 34 -1.55 4.94 -5.70
N LEU A 35 -0.99 3.76 -5.92
CA LEU A 35 -0.17 3.14 -4.91
C LEU A 35 1.04 4.02 -4.57
N GLY A 36 1.67 4.60 -5.58
CA GLY A 36 2.80 5.48 -5.35
C GLY A 36 2.45 6.69 -4.52
N LYS A 37 1.26 7.27 -4.77
CA LYS A 37 0.80 8.40 -3.97
C LYS A 37 0.58 7.99 -2.52
N TYR A 38 -0.01 6.81 -2.33
CA TYR A 38 -0.26 6.30 -0.99
C TYR A 38 1.07 6.11 -0.24
N LEU A 39 2.06 5.51 -0.90
CA LEU A 39 3.35 5.28 -0.28
C LEU A 39 4.05 6.59 0.07
N THR A 40 3.89 7.59 -0.78
CA THR A 40 4.48 8.90 -0.53
C THR A 40 3.86 9.51 0.74
N GLU A 41 2.54 9.40 0.88
CA GLU A 41 1.88 9.94 2.06
C GLU A 41 2.32 9.19 3.32
N MET A 42 2.49 7.89 3.23
CA MET A 42 2.96 7.13 4.38
C MET A 42 4.39 7.53 4.74
N GLY A 43 5.21 7.81 3.74
CA GLY A 43 6.58 8.25 3.98
C GLY A 43 6.65 9.55 4.76
N LYS A 44 5.67 10.43 4.54
CA LYS A 44 5.64 11.69 5.26
C LYS A 44 5.37 11.50 6.76
N LYS A 45 4.90 10.32 7.13
CA LYS A 45 4.59 10.00 8.52
C LYS A 45 5.62 9.05 9.11
N SER A 46 6.78 8.98 8.49
CA SER A 46 7.90 8.15 8.93
C SER A 46 7.66 6.66 8.76
N TRP A 47 6.73 6.30 7.89
CA TRP A 47 6.50 4.89 7.56
C TRP A 47 7.26 4.53 6.31
N ARG A 48 8.11 3.52 6.41
CA ARG A 48 8.87 3.05 5.26
C ARG A 48 8.38 1.67 4.87
N MET A 49 8.16 1.48 3.59
CA MET A 49 7.70 0.20 3.08
C MET A 49 8.83 -0.82 3.13
N LEU A 50 8.55 -1.97 3.72
CA LEU A 50 9.48 -3.08 3.73
C LEU A 50 9.16 -4.07 2.65
N LYS A 51 7.89 -4.31 2.40
CA LYS A 51 7.49 -5.34 1.46
C LYS A 51 6.10 -5.04 0.94
N THR A 52 5.87 -5.28 -0.33
CA THR A 52 4.56 -5.14 -0.93
C THR A 52 4.21 -6.44 -1.62
N THR A 53 3.02 -6.95 -1.34
CA THR A 53 2.52 -8.15 -1.98
C THR A 53 1.23 -7.78 -2.69
N ARG A 54 1.17 -8.07 -3.98
CA ARG A 54 -0.02 -7.80 -4.76
C ARG A 54 -0.91 -9.03 -4.71
N LYS A 55 -2.19 -8.80 -4.43
CA LYS A 55 -3.16 -9.88 -4.43
C LYS A 55 -4.19 -9.59 -5.47
N GLU A 56 -4.61 -10.61 -6.17
CA GLU A 56 -5.63 -10.44 -7.17
C GLU A 56 -6.96 -10.85 -6.63
N ASN A 57 -7.98 -10.19 -7.08
CA ASN A 57 -9.33 -10.52 -6.68
C ASN A 57 -9.83 -11.76 -7.36
#